data_0acf43c5f3917d5e96b3fef478eb8797
#
_entry.id   0acf43c5f3917d5e96b3fef478eb8797
#
_cell.length_a   1.000
_cell.length_b   1.000
_cell.length_c   1.000
_cell.angle_alpha   90.00
_cell.angle_beta   90.00
_cell.angle_gamma   90.00
#
_symmetry.space_group_name_H-M   'P 1'
#
loop_
_entity.id
_entity.type
_entity.pdbx_description
1 polymer ?
#
loop_
_entity_poly.entity_id
_entity_poly.type
_entity_poly.pdbx_seq_one_letter_code
_entity_poly.pdbx_strand_id
1 'polypeptide(L)'
;MNKQNLKLQQMQEIIIDLGMPRAQQNERTALCLLCLLDLTPDKSWNQATNPLIGITLIMDWSRMHYGKSYAPNTRETFRRQSMHQLVDAGICLYNPDMPNRAVNSPNAVYQIAPDVLELLRYYGTNRYDDLLNAYLRNRQTLSQKYAREREMAMIPLTLPDGSTIRLSAGAHSQLIKDIIEQFGARYVPGGKLVYVGDTGDKFGFFDEVSLELLGVRLDNHGKLPDVILYNQEKNWLFLIESVTSHGPVDHKRYRELTTLFRHCTAGLVFVSAFPDSRTYAKYSGVIAWETECWIADAPTHMIHFNGSRFLGPY
;
A
#
# COMPACT_ATOMS: atom_id res chain seq x y z
N MET A 1 2.21 1.15 41.68
CA MET A 1 2.11 0.89 40.24
C MET A 1 3.51 0.84 39.66
N ASN A 2 3.87 -0.16 38.85
CA ASN A 2 5.20 -0.23 38.25
C ASN A 2 5.37 0.96 37.27
N LYS A 3 6.57 1.59 37.24
CA LYS A 3 6.87 2.74 36.35
C LYS A 3 6.55 2.47 34.87
N GLN A 4 6.77 1.22 34.42
CA GLN A 4 6.41 0.79 33.05
C GLN A 4 4.93 0.93 32.80
N ASN A 5 4.07 0.44 33.67
CA ASN A 5 2.62 0.49 33.52
C ASN A 5 2.10 1.92 33.60
N LEU A 6 2.68 2.75 34.49
CA LEU A 6 2.29 4.16 34.56
C LEU A 6 2.59 4.92 33.26
N LYS A 7 3.81 4.79 32.72
CA LYS A 7 4.20 5.46 31.47
C LYS A 7 3.36 4.98 30.28
N LEU A 8 3.05 3.68 30.24
CA LEU A 8 2.21 3.09 29.21
C LEU A 8 0.77 3.62 29.28
N GLN A 9 0.19 3.71 30.47
CA GLN A 9 -1.13 4.26 30.69
C GLN A 9 -1.18 5.74 30.29
N GLN A 10 -0.20 6.54 30.70
CA GLN A 10 -0.09 7.94 30.31
C GLN A 10 -0.05 8.11 28.78
N MET A 11 0.72 7.26 28.08
CA MET A 11 0.75 7.31 26.61
C MET A 11 -0.59 6.90 25.98
N GLN A 12 -1.32 5.96 26.58
CA GLN A 12 -2.67 5.61 26.09
C GLN A 12 -3.65 6.77 26.27
N GLU A 13 -3.57 7.51 27.39
CA GLU A 13 -4.36 8.74 27.61
C GLU A 13 -4.00 9.81 26.53
N ILE A 14 -2.72 10.03 26.29
CA ILE A 14 -2.24 10.94 25.23
C ILE A 14 -2.78 10.54 23.84
N ILE A 15 -2.83 9.26 23.52
CA ILE A 15 -3.40 8.77 22.24
C ILE A 15 -4.88 9.17 22.11
N ILE A 16 -5.62 9.14 23.22
CA ILE A 16 -7.02 9.60 23.28
C ILE A 16 -7.06 11.10 23.07
N ASP A 17 -6.24 11.87 23.80
CA ASP A 17 -6.17 13.34 23.72
C ASP A 17 -5.80 13.80 22.30
N LEU A 18 -4.90 13.08 21.62
CA LEU A 18 -4.56 13.31 20.22
C LEU A 18 -5.70 12.94 19.25
N GLY A 19 -6.83 12.46 19.71
CA GLY A 19 -8.01 12.13 18.91
C GLY A 19 -7.84 10.91 17.99
N MET A 20 -7.00 9.95 18.37
CA MET A 20 -6.86 8.71 17.62
C MET A 20 -8.11 7.83 17.75
N PRO A 21 -8.51 7.11 16.68
CA PRO A 21 -9.64 6.19 16.72
C PRO A 21 -9.45 5.08 17.76
N ARG A 22 -10.57 4.56 18.31
CA ARG A 22 -10.57 3.52 19.37
C ARG A 22 -9.71 2.29 19.03
N ALA A 23 -9.65 1.91 17.75
CA ALA A 23 -8.81 0.79 17.29
C ALA A 23 -7.31 1.01 17.52
N GLN A 24 -6.85 2.26 17.59
CA GLN A 24 -5.46 2.65 17.86
C GLN A 24 -5.17 2.95 19.33
N GLN A 25 -6.20 3.05 20.18
CA GLN A 25 -6.07 3.28 21.64
C GLN A 25 -5.68 1.99 22.35
N ASN A 26 -4.53 1.43 22.00
CA ASN A 26 -4.05 0.14 22.51
C ASN A 26 -2.58 0.17 22.90
N GLU A 27 -2.15 -0.83 23.67
CA GLU A 27 -0.80 -0.96 24.20
C GLU A 27 0.27 -0.94 23.09
N ARG A 28 0.05 -1.61 21.97
CA ARG A 28 1.01 -1.67 20.87
C ARG A 28 1.27 -0.29 20.26
N THR A 29 0.23 0.50 20.03
CA THR A 29 0.37 1.88 19.53
C THR A 29 1.07 2.78 20.52
N ALA A 30 0.79 2.62 21.83
CA ALA A 30 1.48 3.33 22.89
C ALA A 30 2.98 3.00 22.93
N LEU A 31 3.35 1.73 22.79
CA LEU A 31 4.75 1.30 22.71
C LEU A 31 5.47 1.85 21.48
N CYS A 32 4.80 1.95 20.33
CA CYS A 32 5.37 2.60 19.14
C CYS A 32 5.74 4.06 19.43
N LEU A 33 4.84 4.83 20.02
CA LEU A 33 5.08 6.24 20.33
C LEU A 33 6.16 6.41 21.41
N LEU A 34 6.14 5.61 22.47
CA LEU A 34 7.16 5.65 23.52
C LEU A 34 8.56 5.35 22.97
N CYS A 35 8.66 4.37 22.05
CA CYS A 35 9.91 4.06 21.38
C CYS A 35 10.38 5.21 20.49
N LEU A 36 9.51 5.79 19.66
CA LEU A 36 9.83 6.91 18.77
C LEU A 36 10.20 8.19 19.54
N LEU A 37 9.78 8.31 20.80
CA LEU A 37 10.17 9.38 21.72
C LEU A 37 11.40 9.03 22.55
N ASP A 38 11.90 7.80 22.44
CA ASP A 38 12.95 7.23 23.30
C ASP A 38 12.65 7.39 24.80
N LEU A 39 11.37 7.25 25.18
CA LEU A 39 10.89 7.38 26.55
C LEU A 39 10.86 6.03 27.26
N THR A 40 12.01 5.66 27.84
CA THR A 40 12.09 4.53 28.77
C THR A 40 11.27 4.81 30.05
N PRO A 41 10.91 3.80 30.85
CA PRO A 41 10.11 3.98 32.06
C PRO A 41 10.65 5.01 33.05
N ASP A 42 11.98 5.21 33.09
CA ASP A 42 12.65 6.12 34.00
C ASP A 42 12.82 7.56 33.48
N LYS A 43 12.65 7.78 32.18
CA LYS A 43 12.76 9.11 31.58
C LYS A 43 11.51 9.94 31.85
N SER A 44 11.69 11.22 32.15
CA SER A 44 10.60 12.20 32.23
C SER A 44 10.19 12.66 30.82
N TRP A 45 8.98 13.18 30.67
CA TRP A 45 8.43 13.60 29.39
C TRP A 45 9.25 14.68 28.67
N ASN A 46 9.86 15.62 29.41
CA ASN A 46 10.73 16.66 28.86
C ASN A 46 12.04 16.12 28.27
N GLN A 47 12.40 14.86 28.54
CA GLN A 47 13.57 14.16 27.96
C GLN A 47 13.23 13.46 26.63
N ALA A 48 12.01 13.59 26.13
CA ALA A 48 11.62 13.01 24.86
C ALA A 48 12.50 13.50 23.71
N THR A 49 12.86 12.59 22.82
CA THR A 49 13.62 12.84 21.59
C THR A 49 12.82 12.30 20.39
N ASN A 50 13.33 12.45 19.18
CA ASN A 50 12.66 11.93 17.98
C ASN A 50 13.64 11.22 17.02
N PRO A 51 14.29 10.14 17.45
CA PRO A 51 15.19 9.37 16.62
C PRO A 51 14.46 8.74 15.42
N LEU A 52 15.22 8.43 14.36
CA LEU A 52 14.74 7.67 13.21
C LEU A 52 14.77 6.17 13.56
N ILE A 53 13.60 5.52 13.62
CA ILE A 53 13.48 4.13 14.10
C ILE A 53 12.67 3.27 13.12
N GLY A 54 13.21 2.09 12.76
CA GLY A 54 12.51 1.07 12.00
C GLY A 54 11.67 0.12 12.88
N ILE A 55 10.71 -0.58 12.29
CA ILE A 55 9.75 -1.42 13.03
C ILE A 55 10.41 -2.52 13.85
N THR A 56 11.46 -3.16 13.34
CA THR A 56 12.18 -4.21 14.09
C THR A 56 12.76 -3.65 15.38
N LEU A 57 13.35 -2.46 15.32
CA LEU A 57 13.89 -1.77 16.50
C LEU A 57 12.78 -1.37 17.49
N ILE A 58 11.59 -1.01 17.03
CA ILE A 58 10.43 -0.74 17.90
C ILE A 58 10.07 -2.00 18.70
N MET A 59 10.03 -3.16 18.05
CA MET A 59 9.71 -4.43 18.70
C MET A 59 10.78 -4.84 19.73
N ASP A 60 12.05 -4.69 19.38
CA ASP A 60 13.18 -5.00 20.25
C ASP A 60 13.25 -4.05 21.46
N TRP A 61 13.03 -2.76 21.23
CA TRP A 61 12.97 -1.73 22.27
C TRP A 61 11.81 -2.00 23.26
N SER A 62 10.63 -2.38 22.74
CA SER A 62 9.47 -2.73 23.56
C SER A 62 9.76 -3.92 24.47
N ARG A 63 10.46 -4.93 23.96
CA ARG A 63 10.91 -6.09 24.74
C ARG A 63 11.92 -5.67 25.83
N MET A 64 12.91 -4.87 25.46
CA MET A 64 14.00 -4.47 26.35
C MET A 64 13.52 -3.59 27.51
N HIS A 65 12.71 -2.58 27.22
CA HIS A 65 12.36 -1.56 28.21
C HIS A 65 11.00 -1.76 28.88
N TYR A 66 10.07 -2.47 28.23
CA TYR A 66 8.71 -2.70 28.73
C TYR A 66 8.38 -4.18 28.94
N GLY A 67 9.32 -5.11 28.69
CA GLY A 67 9.09 -6.54 28.83
C GLY A 67 8.04 -7.12 27.86
N LYS A 68 7.68 -6.38 26.79
CA LYS A 68 6.64 -6.77 25.84
C LYS A 68 7.29 -7.43 24.62
N SER A 69 7.21 -8.76 24.57
CA SER A 69 7.75 -9.56 23.47
C SER A 69 6.67 -9.88 22.46
N TYR A 70 6.98 -9.65 21.18
CA TYR A 70 6.10 -9.92 20.04
C TYR A 70 6.76 -10.91 19.08
N ALA A 71 5.96 -11.81 18.50
CA ALA A 71 6.46 -12.75 17.51
C ALA A 71 6.87 -12.03 16.20
N PRO A 72 7.88 -12.52 15.45
CA PRO A 72 8.38 -11.86 14.23
C PRO A 72 7.32 -11.57 13.18
N ASN A 73 6.30 -12.43 13.04
CA ASN A 73 5.18 -12.24 12.12
C ASN A 73 4.25 -11.08 12.52
N THR A 74 4.36 -10.54 13.74
CA THR A 74 3.61 -9.36 14.21
C THR A 74 4.15 -8.06 13.62
N ARG A 75 5.31 -8.07 12.94
CA ARG A 75 5.91 -6.87 12.31
C ARG A 75 4.95 -6.15 11.38
N GLU A 76 4.21 -6.90 10.58
CA GLU A 76 3.23 -6.32 9.63
C GLU A 76 2.05 -5.69 10.37
N THR A 77 1.65 -6.24 11.50
CA THR A 77 0.62 -5.66 12.37
C THR A 77 1.08 -4.32 12.96
N PHE A 78 2.34 -4.23 13.42
CA PHE A 78 2.94 -2.96 13.86
C PHE A 78 2.91 -1.93 12.74
N ARG A 79 3.30 -2.33 11.51
CA ARG A 79 3.34 -1.45 10.35
C ARG A 79 1.95 -0.93 9.99
N ARG A 80 1.00 -1.81 9.74
CA ARG A 80 -0.32 -1.44 9.19
C ARG A 80 -1.27 -0.87 10.24
N GLN A 81 -1.33 -1.50 11.42
CA GLN A 81 -2.35 -1.17 12.42
C GLN A 81 -1.89 -0.16 13.47
N SER A 82 -0.61 0.23 13.48
CA SER A 82 -0.11 1.28 14.36
C SER A 82 0.63 2.36 13.59
N MET A 83 1.74 2.05 12.94
CA MET A 83 2.60 3.08 12.34
C MET A 83 1.95 3.81 11.18
N HIS A 84 1.28 3.12 10.23
CA HIS A 84 0.56 3.80 9.15
C HIS A 84 -0.54 4.71 9.69
N GLN A 85 -1.28 4.26 10.71
CA GLN A 85 -2.34 5.06 11.33
C GLN A 85 -1.79 6.33 12.01
N LEU A 86 -0.63 6.23 12.66
CA LEU A 86 0.06 7.37 13.26
C LEU A 86 0.60 8.36 12.20
N VAL A 87 1.07 7.84 11.06
CA VAL A 87 1.52 8.66 9.92
C VAL A 87 0.32 9.35 9.26
N ASP A 88 -0.76 8.63 8.99
CA ASP A 88 -1.99 9.17 8.41
C ASP A 88 -2.63 10.24 9.31
N ALA A 89 -2.47 10.07 10.62
CA ALA A 89 -2.87 11.06 11.61
C ALA A 89 -1.92 12.27 11.71
N GLY A 90 -0.78 12.28 11.02
CA GLY A 90 0.24 13.33 11.11
C GLY A 90 1.02 13.37 12.43
N ILE A 91 0.90 12.32 13.25
CA ILE A 91 1.64 12.19 14.52
C ILE A 91 3.08 11.77 14.28
N CYS A 92 3.30 10.97 13.23
CA CYS A 92 4.61 10.47 12.83
C CYS A 92 4.90 10.81 11.37
N LEU A 93 6.18 10.92 11.05
CA LEU A 93 6.71 11.04 9.70
C LEU A 93 7.21 9.68 9.22
N TYR A 94 7.03 9.39 7.95
CA TYR A 94 7.53 8.19 7.28
C TYR A 94 8.69 8.53 6.35
N ASN A 95 9.84 7.89 6.55
CA ASN A 95 11.07 8.12 5.78
C ASN A 95 11.45 9.61 5.62
N PRO A 96 11.45 10.44 6.68
CA PRO A 96 11.76 11.86 6.53
C PRO A 96 13.21 12.11 6.08
N ASP A 97 14.11 11.15 6.30
CA ASP A 97 15.50 11.14 5.83
C ASP A 97 15.62 10.86 4.31
N MET A 98 14.69 10.10 3.75
CA MET A 98 14.67 9.73 2.33
C MET A 98 13.22 9.55 1.84
N PRO A 99 12.50 10.62 1.49
CA PRO A 99 11.08 10.55 1.10
C PRO A 99 10.81 9.61 -0.10
N ASN A 100 11.77 9.45 -1.00
CA ASN A 100 11.66 8.60 -2.18
C ASN A 100 12.07 7.13 -1.94
N ARG A 101 12.25 6.71 -0.68
CA ARG A 101 12.54 5.30 -0.35
C ARG A 101 11.40 4.41 -0.80
N ALA A 102 11.73 3.26 -1.40
CA ALA A 102 10.73 2.29 -1.85
C ALA A 102 9.78 1.89 -0.71
N VAL A 103 8.49 1.81 -1.00
CA VAL A 103 7.40 1.58 0.00
C VAL A 103 7.62 0.33 0.86
N ASN A 104 8.21 -0.72 0.26
CA ASN A 104 8.49 -1.99 0.96
C ASN A 104 9.97 -2.14 1.36
N SER A 105 10.71 -1.03 1.47
CA SER A 105 12.11 -1.07 1.89
C SER A 105 12.26 -1.66 3.30
N PRO A 106 13.17 -2.61 3.52
CA PRO A 106 13.48 -3.09 4.87
C PRO A 106 14.09 -2.01 5.76
N ASN A 107 14.60 -0.93 5.15
CA ASN A 107 15.22 0.22 5.82
C ASN A 107 14.21 1.37 6.06
N ALA A 108 12.91 1.11 5.94
CA ALA A 108 11.88 2.11 6.26
C ALA A 108 11.98 2.54 7.73
N VAL A 109 11.95 3.85 7.95
CA VAL A 109 12.06 4.47 9.28
C VAL A 109 10.90 5.42 9.54
N TYR A 110 10.64 5.62 10.81
CA TYR A 110 9.62 6.53 11.32
C TYR A 110 10.24 7.50 12.32
N GLN A 111 9.63 8.65 12.45
CA GLN A 111 10.03 9.70 13.38
C GLN A 111 8.79 10.40 13.93
N ILE A 112 8.81 10.85 15.17
CA ILE A 112 7.76 11.73 15.72
C ILE A 112 7.77 13.07 14.98
N ALA A 113 6.61 13.61 14.65
CA ALA A 113 6.50 14.95 14.09
C ALA A 113 6.99 16.01 15.10
N PRO A 114 7.70 17.04 14.65
CA PRO A 114 8.32 18.03 15.55
C PRO A 114 7.34 18.74 16.49
N ASP A 115 6.16 19.07 16.00
CA ASP A 115 5.08 19.71 16.75
C ASP A 115 4.48 18.77 17.84
N VAL A 116 4.37 17.49 17.53
CA VAL A 116 3.98 16.46 18.51
C VAL A 116 5.06 16.27 19.58
N LEU A 117 6.34 16.24 19.19
CA LEU A 117 7.43 16.17 20.13
C LEU A 117 7.41 17.33 21.11
N GLU A 118 7.24 18.55 20.61
CA GLU A 118 7.15 19.74 21.44
C GLU A 118 5.99 19.65 22.42
N LEU A 119 4.80 19.30 21.95
CA LEU A 119 3.61 19.09 22.78
C LEU A 119 3.88 18.10 23.92
N LEU A 120 4.41 16.90 23.58
CA LEU A 120 4.56 15.81 24.54
C LEU A 120 5.63 16.07 25.59
N ARG A 121 6.62 16.90 25.31
CA ARG A 121 7.61 17.35 26.32
C ARG A 121 6.98 18.13 27.47
N TYR A 122 5.81 18.72 27.27
CA TYR A 122 5.07 19.43 28.31
C TYR A 122 3.99 18.60 29.00
N TYR A 123 3.86 17.29 28.69
CA TYR A 123 2.88 16.42 29.33
C TYR A 123 3.05 16.43 30.85
N GLY A 124 1.93 16.57 31.58
CA GLY A 124 1.91 16.68 33.04
C GLY A 124 2.28 18.05 33.60
N THR A 125 2.36 19.08 32.74
CA THR A 125 2.52 20.48 33.17
C THR A 125 1.26 21.29 32.86
N ASN A 126 1.11 22.45 33.51
CA ASN A 126 -0.02 23.36 33.29
C ASN A 126 -0.11 23.89 31.84
N ARG A 127 0.95 23.73 31.02
CA ARG A 127 0.99 24.18 29.63
C ARG A 127 0.50 23.13 28.64
N TYR A 128 0.35 21.87 29.08
CA TYR A 128 -0.01 20.77 28.17
C TYR A 128 -1.35 21.00 27.49
N ASP A 129 -2.38 21.39 28.25
CA ASP A 129 -3.76 21.54 27.72
C ASP A 129 -3.84 22.67 26.68
N ASP A 130 -3.13 23.80 26.92
CA ASP A 130 -3.07 24.92 25.98
C ASP A 130 -2.38 24.51 24.68
N LEU A 131 -1.25 23.81 24.78
CA LEU A 131 -0.50 23.29 23.62
C LEU A 131 -1.30 22.23 22.86
N LEU A 132 -1.99 21.33 23.57
CA LEU A 132 -2.85 20.32 22.96
C LEU A 132 -4.00 20.97 22.17
N ASN A 133 -4.67 21.96 22.76
CA ASN A 133 -5.73 22.70 22.07
C ASN A 133 -5.23 23.44 20.83
N ALA A 134 -4.04 24.05 20.90
CA ALA A 134 -3.41 24.69 19.75
C ALA A 134 -3.04 23.67 18.66
N TYR A 135 -2.46 22.54 19.05
CA TYR A 135 -2.12 21.44 18.15
C TYR A 135 -3.36 20.88 17.42
N LEU A 136 -4.43 20.60 18.15
CA LEU A 136 -5.66 20.04 17.58
C LEU A 136 -6.32 21.00 16.57
N ARG A 137 -6.30 22.31 16.86
CA ARG A 137 -6.78 23.34 15.91
C ARG A 137 -5.93 23.40 14.64
N ASN A 138 -4.62 23.37 14.77
CA ASN A 138 -3.70 23.40 13.64
C ASN A 138 -3.73 22.12 12.83
N ARG A 139 -3.97 20.95 13.49
CA ARG A 139 -4.08 19.66 12.84
C ARG A 139 -5.23 19.58 11.84
N GLN A 140 -6.39 20.17 12.15
CA GLN A 140 -7.51 20.20 11.20
C GLN A 140 -7.12 20.92 9.90
N THR A 141 -6.38 22.03 10.01
CA THR A 141 -5.90 22.80 8.85
C THR A 141 -4.79 22.07 8.07
N LEU A 142 -3.86 21.41 8.76
CA LEU A 142 -2.80 20.60 8.15
C LEU A 142 -3.38 19.32 7.49
N SER A 143 -4.31 18.64 8.13
CA SER A 143 -5.01 17.49 7.56
C SER A 143 -5.72 17.86 6.25
N GLN A 144 -6.38 19.02 6.20
CA GLN A 144 -6.99 19.53 4.97
C GLN A 144 -5.95 19.86 3.90
N LYS A 145 -4.80 20.44 4.28
CA LYS A 145 -3.70 20.73 3.35
C LYS A 145 -3.11 19.44 2.78
N TYR A 146 -2.80 18.46 3.63
CA TYR A 146 -2.28 17.16 3.18
C TYR A 146 -3.30 16.36 2.37
N ALA A 147 -4.59 16.45 2.69
CA ALA A 147 -5.64 15.87 1.86
C ALA A 147 -5.67 16.48 0.46
N ARG A 148 -5.52 17.81 0.33
CA ARG A 148 -5.42 18.50 -0.96
C ARG A 148 -4.15 18.14 -1.72
N GLU A 149 -2.99 18.08 -1.05
CA GLU A 149 -1.72 17.67 -1.65
C GLU A 149 -1.78 16.22 -2.14
N ARG A 150 -2.40 15.33 -1.35
CA ARG A 150 -2.63 13.92 -1.74
C ARG A 150 -3.58 13.83 -2.93
N GLU A 151 -4.65 14.61 -2.94
CA GLU A 151 -5.60 14.69 -4.05
C GLU A 151 -4.96 15.22 -5.34
N MET A 152 -4.09 16.24 -5.26
CA MET A 152 -3.33 16.76 -6.40
C MET A 152 -2.27 15.77 -6.92
N ALA A 153 -1.76 14.89 -6.07
CA ALA A 153 -0.79 13.87 -6.46
C ALA A 153 -1.43 12.62 -7.08
N MET A 154 -2.77 12.49 -7.04
CA MET A 154 -3.47 11.35 -7.64
C MET A 154 -3.36 11.37 -9.17
N ILE A 155 -3.21 10.19 -9.75
CA ILE A 155 -3.06 9.99 -11.20
C ILE A 155 -4.47 9.90 -11.83
N PRO A 156 -4.87 10.86 -12.67
CA PRO A 156 -6.15 10.77 -13.37
C PRO A 156 -6.08 9.69 -14.45
N LEU A 157 -7.12 8.87 -14.51
CA LEU A 157 -7.34 7.85 -15.52
C LEU A 157 -8.72 8.06 -16.15
N THR A 158 -8.75 8.26 -17.46
CA THR A 158 -10.00 8.34 -18.21
C THR A 158 -10.44 6.95 -18.62
N LEU A 159 -11.65 6.58 -18.24
CA LEU A 159 -12.26 5.30 -18.61
C LEU A 159 -12.82 5.33 -20.02
N PRO A 160 -13.07 4.17 -20.67
CA PRO A 160 -13.62 4.10 -22.02
C PRO A 160 -14.99 4.77 -22.19
N ASP A 161 -15.77 4.90 -21.14
CA ASP A 161 -17.07 5.61 -21.13
C ASP A 161 -16.94 7.14 -21.00
N GLY A 162 -15.70 7.66 -20.95
CA GLY A 162 -15.39 9.08 -20.78
C GLY A 162 -15.39 9.57 -19.34
N SER A 163 -15.77 8.74 -18.37
CA SER A 163 -15.64 9.07 -16.94
C SER A 163 -14.17 9.07 -16.50
N THR A 164 -13.85 9.79 -15.44
CA THR A 164 -12.49 9.84 -14.89
C THR A 164 -12.48 9.33 -13.48
N ILE A 165 -11.61 8.37 -13.23
CA ILE A 165 -11.24 7.94 -11.87
C ILE A 165 -9.86 8.48 -11.51
N ARG A 166 -9.52 8.44 -10.22
CA ARG A 166 -8.21 8.88 -9.72
C ARG A 166 -7.54 7.71 -9.00
N LEU A 167 -6.38 7.33 -9.50
CA LEU A 167 -5.53 6.32 -8.88
C LEU A 167 -4.61 6.97 -7.85
N SER A 168 -4.24 6.22 -6.82
CA SER A 168 -3.26 6.69 -5.83
C SER A 168 -1.91 7.01 -6.49
N ALA A 169 -1.17 7.97 -5.91
CA ALA A 169 0.15 8.32 -6.43
C ALA A 169 1.14 7.16 -6.30
N GLY A 170 1.93 6.91 -7.36
CA GLY A 170 3.01 5.93 -7.31
C GLY A 170 3.26 5.22 -8.64
N ALA A 171 4.41 4.54 -8.73
CA ALA A 171 4.84 3.82 -9.94
C ALA A 171 3.88 2.68 -10.32
N HIS A 172 3.24 2.05 -9.34
CA HIS A 172 2.26 0.99 -9.59
C HIS A 172 1.01 1.54 -10.30
N SER A 173 0.44 2.62 -9.80
CA SER A 173 -0.73 3.26 -10.40
C SER A 173 -0.41 3.91 -11.75
N GLN A 174 0.81 4.43 -11.94
CA GLN A 174 1.26 4.88 -13.25
C GLN A 174 1.27 3.73 -14.26
N LEU A 175 1.79 2.57 -13.87
CA LEU A 175 1.79 1.39 -14.74
C LEU A 175 0.37 0.90 -15.02
N ILE A 176 -0.55 0.94 -14.06
CA ILE A 176 -1.99 0.65 -14.28
C ILE A 176 -2.57 1.59 -15.35
N LYS A 177 -2.26 2.89 -15.27
CA LYS A 177 -2.67 3.86 -16.28
C LYS A 177 -2.11 3.49 -17.66
N ASP A 178 -0.82 3.19 -17.75
CA ASP A 178 -0.17 2.80 -19.02
C ASP A 178 -0.77 1.50 -19.59
N ILE A 179 -1.14 0.54 -18.74
CA ILE A 179 -1.86 -0.68 -19.15
C ILE A 179 -3.19 -0.31 -19.80
N ILE A 180 -3.98 0.56 -19.20
CA ILE A 180 -5.32 0.88 -19.73
C ILE A 180 -5.22 1.73 -20.99
N GLU A 181 -4.40 2.79 -20.98
CA GLU A 181 -4.31 3.76 -22.07
C GLU A 181 -3.46 3.27 -23.25
N GLN A 182 -2.38 2.51 -23.01
CA GLN A 182 -1.45 2.10 -24.06
C GLN A 182 -1.63 0.63 -24.47
N PHE A 183 -1.59 -0.30 -23.51
CA PHE A 183 -1.79 -1.71 -23.79
C PHE A 183 -3.23 -1.95 -24.24
N GLY A 184 -4.23 -1.44 -23.51
CA GLY A 184 -5.63 -1.60 -23.82
C GLY A 184 -5.97 -1.10 -25.24
N ALA A 185 -5.55 0.11 -25.57
CA ALA A 185 -5.81 0.69 -26.88
C ALA A 185 -5.18 -0.11 -28.05
N ARG A 186 -4.03 -0.74 -27.82
CA ARG A 186 -3.27 -1.43 -28.87
C ARG A 186 -3.63 -2.91 -29.03
N TYR A 187 -3.71 -3.63 -27.92
CA TYR A 187 -3.85 -5.09 -27.91
C TYR A 187 -5.27 -5.56 -27.61
N VAL A 188 -6.11 -4.67 -27.08
CA VAL A 188 -7.52 -4.93 -26.75
C VAL A 188 -8.41 -3.80 -27.34
N PRO A 189 -8.28 -3.49 -28.66
CA PRO A 189 -9.05 -2.40 -29.26
C PRO A 189 -10.55 -2.67 -29.10
N GLY A 190 -11.30 -1.63 -28.69
CA GLY A 190 -12.73 -1.76 -28.36
C GLY A 190 -13.01 -2.57 -27.10
N GLY A 191 -11.99 -2.93 -26.36
CA GLY A 191 -12.13 -3.71 -25.13
C GLY A 191 -12.79 -2.91 -24.01
N LYS A 192 -13.55 -3.63 -23.19
CA LYS A 192 -14.21 -3.09 -22.00
C LYS A 192 -13.30 -3.23 -20.78
N LEU A 193 -13.13 -2.16 -20.04
CA LEU A 193 -12.52 -2.23 -18.70
C LEU A 193 -13.52 -2.90 -17.76
N VAL A 194 -13.09 -3.93 -17.04
CA VAL A 194 -13.92 -4.71 -16.10
C VAL A 194 -13.49 -4.47 -14.66
N TYR A 195 -12.18 -4.35 -14.43
CA TYR A 195 -11.66 -4.17 -13.09
C TYR A 195 -10.35 -3.39 -13.08
N VAL A 196 -10.19 -2.53 -12.08
CA VAL A 196 -8.93 -1.89 -11.69
C VAL A 196 -8.78 -1.99 -10.18
N GLY A 197 -7.71 -2.65 -9.71
CA GLY A 197 -7.30 -2.61 -8.32
C GLY A 197 -6.54 -1.31 -8.04
N ASP A 198 -6.92 -0.59 -6.98
CA ASP A 198 -6.11 0.52 -6.46
C ASP A 198 -5.51 0.12 -5.12
N THR A 199 -4.29 0.60 -4.86
CA THR A 199 -3.57 0.37 -3.61
C THR A 199 -4.05 1.24 -2.45
N GLY A 200 -4.89 2.25 -2.69
CA GLY A 200 -5.39 3.21 -1.71
C GLY A 200 -6.76 2.86 -1.13
N ASP A 201 -7.73 2.60 -2.00
CA ASP A 201 -9.06 2.12 -1.65
C ASP A 201 -9.29 0.74 -2.29
N LYS A 202 -10.20 -0.07 -1.73
CA LYS A 202 -10.34 -1.48 -2.11
C LYS A 202 -10.62 -1.72 -3.60
N PHE A 203 -11.20 -0.75 -4.33
CA PHE A 203 -11.51 -0.88 -5.76
C PHE A 203 -11.42 0.50 -6.43
N GLY A 204 -10.53 0.64 -7.45
CA GLY A 204 -10.53 1.81 -8.31
C GLY A 204 -11.73 1.81 -9.27
N PHE A 205 -12.02 0.66 -9.86
CA PHE A 205 -13.19 0.41 -10.73
C PHE A 205 -13.57 -1.07 -10.72
N PHE A 206 -14.87 -1.37 -10.70
CA PHE A 206 -15.35 -2.75 -10.67
C PHE A 206 -16.71 -2.91 -11.38
N ASP A 207 -16.71 -3.64 -12.50
CA ASP A 207 -17.91 -4.03 -13.23
C ASP A 207 -18.29 -5.48 -12.89
N GLU A 208 -18.95 -5.66 -11.75
CA GLU A 208 -19.40 -6.95 -11.23
C GLU A 208 -20.35 -7.65 -12.19
N VAL A 209 -21.25 -6.89 -12.82
CA VAL A 209 -22.25 -7.43 -13.77
C VAL A 209 -21.58 -8.10 -14.95
N SER A 210 -20.53 -7.51 -15.50
CA SER A 210 -19.78 -8.12 -16.61
C SER A 210 -19.08 -9.41 -16.19
N LEU A 211 -18.51 -9.48 -14.98
CA LEU A 211 -17.87 -10.71 -14.49
C LEU A 211 -18.90 -11.81 -14.24
N GLU A 212 -20.05 -11.50 -13.66
CA GLU A 212 -21.13 -12.46 -13.45
C GLU A 212 -21.66 -13.03 -14.78
N LEU A 213 -21.84 -12.18 -15.79
CA LEU A 213 -22.25 -12.60 -17.15
C LEU A 213 -21.22 -13.54 -17.80
N LEU A 214 -19.95 -13.36 -17.49
CA LEU A 214 -18.86 -14.24 -17.92
C LEU A 214 -18.73 -15.51 -17.08
N GLY A 215 -19.61 -15.72 -16.11
CA GLY A 215 -19.59 -16.90 -15.23
C GLY A 215 -18.60 -16.80 -14.07
N VAL A 216 -18.01 -15.64 -13.83
CA VAL A 216 -17.05 -15.41 -12.75
C VAL A 216 -17.79 -14.92 -11.52
N ARG A 217 -17.82 -15.73 -10.47
CA ARG A 217 -18.33 -15.33 -9.14
C ARG A 217 -17.16 -15.18 -8.19
N LEU A 218 -17.02 -13.98 -7.63
CA LEU A 218 -15.98 -13.69 -6.67
C LEU A 218 -16.44 -14.10 -5.27
N ASP A 219 -15.79 -15.08 -4.70
CA ASP A 219 -15.87 -15.31 -3.26
C ASP A 219 -14.87 -14.40 -2.54
N ASN A 220 -15.12 -14.10 -1.26
CA ASN A 220 -14.34 -13.13 -0.47
C ASN A 220 -12.85 -13.47 -0.27
N HIS A 221 -12.32 -14.52 -0.91
CA HIS A 221 -10.99 -15.06 -0.70
C HIS A 221 -10.07 -15.00 -1.93
N GLY A 222 -10.61 -14.70 -3.12
CA GLY A 222 -9.82 -14.62 -4.35
C GLY A 222 -9.14 -13.28 -4.52
N LYS A 223 -7.81 -13.25 -4.70
CA LYS A 223 -7.08 -12.04 -5.07
C LYS A 223 -7.21 -11.82 -6.58
N LEU A 224 -7.93 -10.77 -6.99
CA LEU A 224 -8.02 -10.36 -8.39
C LEU A 224 -6.66 -9.89 -8.93
N PRO A 225 -6.44 -9.93 -10.26
CA PRO A 225 -5.31 -9.25 -10.88
C PRO A 225 -5.47 -7.72 -10.78
N ASP A 226 -4.42 -6.95 -11.07
CA ASP A 226 -4.46 -5.49 -10.92
C ASP A 226 -5.39 -4.82 -11.94
N VAL A 227 -5.47 -5.37 -13.16
CA VAL A 227 -6.38 -4.88 -14.22
C VAL A 227 -7.03 -6.06 -14.93
N ILE A 228 -8.34 -5.94 -15.24
CA ILE A 228 -9.07 -6.87 -16.09
C ILE A 228 -9.68 -6.10 -17.27
N LEU A 229 -9.34 -6.54 -18.49
CA LEU A 229 -9.92 -6.04 -19.73
C LEU A 229 -10.66 -7.18 -20.44
N TYR A 230 -11.80 -6.88 -21.06
CA TYR A 230 -12.59 -7.85 -21.81
C TYR A 230 -12.72 -7.41 -23.27
N ASN A 231 -12.26 -8.26 -24.18
CA ASN A 231 -12.50 -8.11 -25.62
C ASN A 231 -13.73 -8.93 -26.01
N GLN A 232 -14.84 -8.28 -26.26
CA GLN A 232 -16.12 -8.93 -26.61
C GLN A 232 -16.06 -9.64 -27.98
N GLU A 233 -15.39 -9.03 -28.95
CA GLU A 233 -15.30 -9.55 -30.31
C GLU A 233 -14.60 -10.91 -30.37
N LYS A 234 -13.46 -11.02 -29.62
CA LYS A 234 -12.68 -12.26 -29.53
C LYS A 234 -13.14 -13.21 -28.42
N ASN A 235 -14.02 -12.75 -27.54
CA ASN A 235 -14.40 -13.39 -26.30
C ASN A 235 -13.16 -13.75 -25.44
N TRP A 236 -12.27 -12.76 -25.21
CA TRP A 236 -11.06 -12.93 -24.42
C TRP A 236 -11.07 -12.02 -23.20
N LEU A 237 -10.71 -12.59 -22.05
CA LEU A 237 -10.56 -11.89 -20.77
C LEU A 237 -9.08 -11.79 -20.44
N PHE A 238 -8.55 -10.56 -20.43
CA PHE A 238 -7.16 -10.25 -20.11
C PHE A 238 -7.03 -10.05 -18.62
N LEU A 239 -6.21 -10.87 -17.97
CA LEU A 239 -5.88 -10.84 -16.55
C LEU A 239 -4.46 -10.28 -16.42
N ILE A 240 -4.32 -9.02 -15.98
CA ILE A 240 -3.08 -8.27 -16.09
C ILE A 240 -2.54 -7.94 -14.69
N GLU A 241 -1.31 -8.35 -14.40
CA GLU A 241 -0.55 -7.99 -13.20
C GLU A 241 0.40 -6.83 -13.49
N SER A 242 0.36 -5.79 -12.68
CA SER A 242 1.24 -4.63 -12.73
C SER A 242 2.49 -4.87 -11.88
N VAL A 243 3.59 -5.23 -12.52
CA VAL A 243 4.81 -5.68 -11.85
C VAL A 243 5.73 -4.52 -11.51
N THR A 244 5.61 -3.98 -10.31
CA THR A 244 6.51 -2.95 -9.78
C THR A 244 7.27 -3.44 -8.54
N SER A 245 6.53 -3.77 -7.48
CA SER A 245 7.06 -4.29 -6.21
C SER A 245 6.60 -5.72 -5.91
N HIS A 246 5.57 -6.19 -6.59
CA HIS A 246 5.08 -7.56 -6.54
C HIS A 246 5.55 -8.33 -7.78
N GLY A 247 5.47 -9.66 -7.71
CA GLY A 247 5.94 -10.52 -8.81
C GLY A 247 4.98 -10.56 -10.00
N PRO A 248 5.45 -11.10 -11.14
CA PRO A 248 4.65 -11.32 -12.33
C PRO A 248 3.69 -12.50 -12.16
N VAL A 249 2.98 -12.85 -13.23
CA VAL A 249 2.26 -14.12 -13.33
C VAL A 249 3.30 -15.26 -13.37
N ASP A 250 3.71 -15.71 -12.19
CA ASP A 250 4.52 -16.92 -12.01
C ASP A 250 3.65 -18.19 -12.01
N HIS A 251 4.24 -19.36 -11.90
CA HIS A 251 3.52 -20.64 -11.88
C HIS A 251 2.47 -20.77 -10.76
N LYS A 252 2.71 -20.13 -9.62
CA LYS A 252 1.76 -20.13 -8.52
C LYS A 252 0.59 -19.21 -8.84
N ARG A 253 0.90 -17.99 -9.27
CA ARG A 253 -0.12 -17.00 -9.62
C ARG A 253 -0.97 -17.43 -10.81
N TYR A 254 -0.36 -18.06 -11.82
CA TYR A 254 -1.07 -18.67 -12.95
C TYR A 254 -2.13 -19.66 -12.49
N ARG A 255 -1.77 -20.57 -11.56
CA ARG A 255 -2.73 -21.54 -11.00
C ARG A 255 -3.82 -20.88 -10.16
N GLU A 256 -3.48 -19.88 -9.36
CA GLU A 256 -4.46 -19.12 -8.56
C GLU A 256 -5.50 -18.44 -9.47
N LEU A 257 -5.05 -17.75 -10.52
CA LEU A 257 -5.92 -17.09 -11.48
C LEU A 257 -6.74 -18.10 -12.29
N THR A 258 -6.15 -19.18 -12.79
CA THR A 258 -6.87 -20.24 -13.49
C THR A 258 -7.97 -20.85 -12.62
N THR A 259 -7.69 -21.06 -11.34
CA THR A 259 -8.69 -21.58 -10.40
C THR A 259 -9.80 -20.56 -10.13
N LEU A 260 -9.46 -19.30 -9.94
CA LEU A 260 -10.41 -18.23 -9.67
C LEU A 260 -11.37 -18.03 -10.86
N PHE A 261 -10.84 -18.08 -12.08
CA PHE A 261 -11.60 -17.86 -13.32
C PHE A 261 -12.02 -19.17 -14.02
N ARG A 262 -11.99 -20.33 -13.33
CA ARG A 262 -12.28 -21.66 -13.91
C ARG A 262 -13.65 -21.79 -14.57
N HIS A 263 -14.62 -20.98 -14.20
CA HIS A 263 -15.98 -20.98 -14.76
C HIS A 263 -16.19 -19.86 -15.79
N CYS A 264 -15.14 -19.10 -16.11
CA CYS A 264 -15.23 -18.05 -17.10
C CYS A 264 -15.51 -18.64 -18.48
N THR A 265 -16.50 -18.07 -19.17
CA THR A 265 -16.90 -18.47 -20.54
C THR A 265 -16.00 -17.84 -21.62
N ALA A 266 -15.19 -16.84 -21.28
CA ALA A 266 -14.21 -16.25 -22.17
C ALA A 266 -12.85 -16.97 -22.08
N GLY A 267 -12.07 -16.90 -23.17
CA GLY A 267 -10.68 -17.36 -23.18
C GLY A 267 -9.82 -16.46 -22.27
N LEU A 268 -9.03 -17.06 -21.38
CA LEU A 268 -8.19 -16.32 -20.45
C LEU A 268 -6.83 -15.98 -21.09
N VAL A 269 -6.43 -14.71 -21.02
CA VAL A 269 -5.12 -14.23 -21.44
C VAL A 269 -4.42 -13.66 -20.21
N PHE A 270 -3.29 -14.25 -19.83
CA PHE A 270 -2.51 -13.86 -18.66
C PHE A 270 -1.38 -12.93 -19.08
N VAL A 271 -1.31 -11.75 -18.48
CA VAL A 271 -0.33 -10.71 -18.85
C VAL A 271 0.44 -10.24 -17.63
N SER A 272 1.76 -10.19 -17.74
CA SER A 272 2.64 -9.49 -16.80
C SER A 272 3.10 -8.17 -17.43
N ALA A 273 2.67 -7.05 -16.89
CA ALA A 273 3.05 -5.72 -17.36
C ALA A 273 4.20 -5.16 -16.51
N PHE A 274 5.22 -4.62 -17.16
CA PHE A 274 6.41 -4.05 -16.53
C PHE A 274 6.57 -2.57 -16.89
N PRO A 275 7.07 -1.70 -15.98
CA PRO A 275 7.31 -0.30 -16.30
C PRO A 275 8.45 -0.11 -17.30
N ASP A 276 9.48 -0.95 -17.22
CA ASP A 276 10.72 -0.86 -17.98
C ASP A 276 11.41 -2.22 -18.16
N SER A 277 12.34 -2.26 -19.11
CA SER A 277 13.12 -3.48 -19.45
C SER A 277 14.01 -3.96 -18.32
N ARG A 278 14.45 -3.10 -17.40
CA ARG A 278 15.26 -3.47 -16.24
C ARG A 278 14.42 -4.28 -15.25
N THR A 279 13.18 -3.82 -14.98
CA THR A 279 12.24 -4.52 -14.12
C THR A 279 11.85 -5.87 -14.74
N TYR A 280 11.58 -5.94 -16.04
CA TYR A 280 11.34 -7.18 -16.75
C TYR A 280 12.51 -8.17 -16.59
N ALA A 281 13.75 -7.74 -16.83
CA ALA A 281 14.93 -8.61 -16.73
C ALA A 281 15.09 -9.23 -15.33
N LYS A 282 14.70 -8.51 -14.27
CA LYS A 282 14.74 -9.01 -12.89
C LYS A 282 13.81 -10.20 -12.66
N TYR A 283 12.68 -10.25 -13.35
CA TYR A 283 11.62 -11.24 -13.13
C TYR A 283 11.52 -12.29 -14.25
N SER A 284 12.21 -12.13 -15.37
CA SER A 284 12.06 -12.99 -16.56
C SER A 284 12.23 -14.48 -16.30
N GLY A 285 13.07 -14.88 -15.33
CA GLY A 285 13.31 -16.27 -14.98
C GLY A 285 12.19 -16.98 -14.19
N VAL A 286 11.17 -16.25 -13.72
CA VAL A 286 10.06 -16.81 -12.92
C VAL A 286 8.70 -16.70 -13.60
N ILE A 287 8.62 -16.10 -14.78
CA ILE A 287 7.39 -15.91 -15.55
C ILE A 287 6.87 -17.29 -16.00
N ALA A 288 5.58 -17.52 -15.83
CA ALA A 288 4.93 -18.76 -16.25
C ALA A 288 4.86 -18.87 -17.79
N TRP A 289 5.01 -20.07 -18.31
CA TRP A 289 4.72 -20.38 -19.72
C TRP A 289 3.23 -20.18 -20.04
N GLU A 290 2.92 -19.99 -21.31
CA GLU A 290 1.58 -19.67 -21.83
C GLU A 290 1.00 -18.36 -21.28
N THR A 291 1.91 -17.37 -21.06
CA THR A 291 1.57 -16.01 -20.65
C THR A 291 2.27 -14.96 -21.51
N GLU A 292 1.79 -13.72 -21.43
CA GLU A 292 2.29 -12.59 -22.17
C GLU A 292 3.06 -11.63 -21.27
N CYS A 293 4.07 -10.97 -21.80
CA CYS A 293 4.78 -9.87 -21.12
C CYS A 293 4.72 -8.60 -21.96
N TRP A 294 4.32 -7.52 -21.33
CA TRP A 294 4.30 -6.20 -21.92
C TRP A 294 5.17 -5.24 -21.11
N ILE A 295 5.88 -4.35 -21.80
CA ILE A 295 6.81 -3.39 -21.20
C ILE A 295 6.38 -1.99 -21.60
N ALA A 296 6.07 -1.12 -20.64
CA ALA A 296 5.50 0.21 -20.89
C ALA A 296 6.47 1.16 -21.61
N ASP A 297 7.80 1.03 -21.41
CA ASP A 297 8.82 1.81 -22.14
C ASP A 297 9.00 1.37 -23.60
N ALA A 298 8.44 0.20 -24.00
CA ALA A 298 8.40 -0.28 -25.38
C ALA A 298 6.98 -0.75 -25.76
N PRO A 299 5.97 0.14 -25.73
CA PRO A 299 4.55 -0.22 -25.72
C PRO A 299 4.05 -0.90 -27.00
N THR A 300 4.83 -0.89 -28.07
CA THR A 300 4.51 -1.52 -29.34
C THR A 300 4.94 -2.99 -29.44
N HIS A 301 5.66 -3.49 -28.45
CA HIS A 301 6.22 -4.84 -28.45
C HIS A 301 5.54 -5.72 -27.39
N MET A 302 5.39 -6.99 -27.74
CA MET A 302 4.89 -8.03 -26.85
C MET A 302 5.88 -9.19 -26.83
N ILE A 303 6.12 -9.74 -25.64
CA ILE A 303 6.93 -10.95 -25.46
C ILE A 303 5.98 -12.08 -25.13
N HIS A 304 6.01 -13.15 -25.95
CA HIS A 304 5.16 -14.32 -25.77
C HIS A 304 5.98 -15.43 -25.11
N PHE A 305 5.58 -15.86 -23.91
CA PHE A 305 6.13 -17.04 -23.24
C PHE A 305 5.32 -18.28 -23.64
N ASN A 306 5.37 -18.62 -24.92
CA ASN A 306 4.68 -19.80 -25.45
C ASN A 306 5.44 -21.09 -25.12
N GLY A 307 4.68 -22.16 -24.81
CA GLY A 307 5.23 -23.43 -24.43
C GLY A 307 6.10 -24.11 -25.52
N SER A 308 5.82 -25.38 -25.83
CA SER A 308 6.67 -26.22 -26.70
C SER A 308 6.51 -25.99 -28.19
N ARG A 309 5.85 -24.93 -28.64
CA ARG A 309 5.62 -24.67 -30.07
C ARG A 309 6.80 -23.95 -30.71
N PHE A 310 7.33 -24.52 -31.79
CA PHE A 310 8.13 -23.77 -32.75
C PHE A 310 7.19 -22.95 -33.64
N LEU A 311 7.40 -21.64 -33.69
CA LEU A 311 6.61 -20.76 -34.55
C LEU A 311 7.06 -20.78 -36.02
N GLY A 312 8.10 -21.55 -36.35
CA GLY A 312 8.69 -21.66 -37.68
C GLY A 312 9.58 -20.48 -38.04
N PRO A 313 10.22 -20.51 -39.21
CA PRO A 313 10.92 -19.33 -39.74
C PRO A 313 9.89 -18.27 -40.13
N TYR A 314 10.18 -17.02 -39.75
CA TYR A 314 9.42 -15.85 -40.20
C TYR A 314 10.02 -15.26 -41.46
#